data_f79ed8b309734232b5752028511854fd
#
_entry.id   f79ed8b309734232b5752028511854fd
#
_cell.length_a   1.000
_cell.length_b   1.000
_cell.length_c   1.000
_cell.angle_alpha   90.00
_cell.angle_beta   90.00
_cell.angle_gamma   90.00
#
_symmetry.space_group_name_H-M   'P 1'
#
loop_
_entity.id
_entity.type
_entity.pdbx_description
1 polymer ?
#
loop_
_entity_poly.entity_id
_entity_poly.type
_entity_poly.pdbx_seq_one_letter_code
_entity_poly.pdbx_strand_id
1 'polypeptide(L)'
;MFEQQPEDLRFYVKQLASVAVQKSEPSAWFEVLYTEAKGDTAKIPWAKLAPHPYLQDWLTNHQPFASRQKALVIGCGLGDDAEALAYRGFEVTAFDISPTAIAWCQERFPDSTVSYVVADLLAIPSQWHQAFDKVFECRNIQALPLNVRSSVISSVAAVVAPGGTLLLITRVRDTEAEPDGPPWPLSESELKQFENVGLQQVEKLVFLESELDVKQVRIEYQRHT
;
A
#
# COMPACT_ATOMS: atom_id res chain seq x y z
N MET A 1 2.52 -14.80 1.20
CA MET A 1 3.46 -14.12 0.28
C MET A 1 4.81 -13.84 0.95
N PHE A 2 4.89 -13.09 2.05
CA PHE A 2 6.15 -12.89 2.79
C PHE A 2 6.66 -14.20 3.40
N GLU A 3 5.79 -15.02 3.97
CA GLU A 3 6.13 -16.32 4.56
C GLU A 3 6.52 -17.40 3.53
N GLN A 4 6.22 -17.20 2.25
CA GLN A 4 6.66 -18.08 1.15
C GLN A 4 8.05 -17.72 0.63
N GLN A 5 8.65 -16.62 1.11
CA GLN A 5 10.00 -16.23 0.75
C GLN A 5 11.04 -17.12 1.48
N PRO A 6 12.26 -17.25 0.92
CA PRO A 6 13.35 -17.89 1.60
C PRO A 6 13.53 -17.37 3.02
N GLU A 7 13.82 -18.25 3.96
CA GLU A 7 13.97 -17.92 5.38
C GLU A 7 15.01 -16.82 5.61
N ASP A 8 16.13 -16.88 4.89
CA ASP A 8 17.20 -15.88 4.95
C ASP A 8 16.70 -14.48 4.54
N LEU A 9 15.86 -14.38 3.50
CA LEU A 9 15.32 -13.10 3.06
C LEU A 9 14.33 -12.52 4.09
N ARG A 10 13.49 -13.37 4.69
CA ARG A 10 12.58 -12.95 5.76
C ARG A 10 13.32 -12.45 6.99
N PHE A 11 14.37 -13.17 7.39
CA PHE A 11 15.21 -12.76 8.50
C PHE A 11 15.90 -11.43 8.22
N TYR A 12 16.47 -11.28 7.02
CA TYR A 12 17.13 -10.05 6.61
C TYR A 12 16.20 -8.84 6.64
N VAL A 13 14.98 -8.96 6.08
CA VAL A 13 13.98 -7.88 6.12
C VAL A 13 13.59 -7.52 7.56
N LYS A 14 13.43 -8.50 8.45
CA LYS A 14 13.17 -8.23 9.87
C LYS A 14 14.31 -7.46 10.53
N GLN A 15 15.55 -7.79 10.23
CA GLN A 15 16.72 -7.04 10.74
C GLN A 15 16.72 -5.59 10.25
N LEU A 16 16.55 -5.37 8.94
CA LEU A 16 16.49 -4.02 8.36
C LEU A 16 15.39 -3.17 9.00
N ALA A 17 14.18 -3.71 9.11
CA ALA A 17 13.06 -3.03 9.72
C ALA A 17 13.31 -2.72 11.20
N SER A 18 13.87 -3.66 11.97
CA SER A 18 14.21 -3.45 13.38
C SER A 18 15.21 -2.31 13.57
N VAL A 19 16.27 -2.26 12.76
CA VAL A 19 17.26 -1.18 12.80
C VAL A 19 16.61 0.17 12.45
N ALA A 20 15.75 0.22 11.44
CA ALA A 20 15.05 1.44 11.04
C ALA A 20 14.11 1.95 12.15
N VAL A 21 13.35 1.05 12.79
CA VAL A 21 12.49 1.39 13.94
C VAL A 21 13.30 1.96 15.10
N GLN A 22 14.45 1.35 15.45
CA GLN A 22 15.34 1.85 16.52
C GLN A 22 15.88 3.25 16.22
N LYS A 23 16.08 3.59 14.95
CA LYS A 23 16.51 4.93 14.52
C LYS A 23 15.38 5.95 14.39
N SER A 24 14.14 5.57 14.67
CA SER A 24 12.94 6.39 14.43
C SER A 24 12.72 6.76 12.95
N GLU A 25 13.19 5.93 12.05
CA GLU A 25 13.06 6.06 10.59
C GLU A 25 12.34 4.82 10.01
N PRO A 26 11.07 4.56 10.38
CA PRO A 26 10.40 3.27 10.20
C PRO A 26 10.24 2.82 8.73
N SER A 27 10.40 3.74 7.78
CA SER A 27 10.32 3.47 6.33
C SER A 27 11.69 3.42 5.62
N ALA A 28 12.79 3.76 6.29
CA ALA A 28 14.11 3.88 5.64
C ALA A 28 14.64 2.55 5.07
N TRP A 29 14.22 1.42 5.63
CA TRP A 29 14.66 0.10 5.21
C TRP A 29 14.18 -0.31 3.80
N PHE A 30 13.13 0.31 3.28
CA PHE A 30 12.65 0.04 1.92
C PHE A 30 13.69 0.44 0.87
N GLU A 31 14.26 1.66 0.98
CA GLU A 31 15.30 2.11 0.05
C GLU A 31 16.55 1.23 0.12
N VAL A 32 16.96 0.80 1.32
CA VAL A 32 18.11 -0.11 1.49
C VAL A 32 17.87 -1.41 0.71
N LEU A 33 16.68 -2.00 0.84
CA LEU A 33 16.36 -3.25 0.17
C LEU A 33 16.36 -3.11 -1.36
N TYR A 34 15.75 -2.05 -1.91
CA TYR A 34 15.76 -1.80 -3.36
C TYR A 34 17.16 -1.54 -3.90
N THR A 35 17.96 -0.72 -3.20
CA THR A 35 19.32 -0.40 -3.60
C THR A 35 20.21 -1.65 -3.63
N GLU A 36 20.12 -2.50 -2.61
CA GLU A 36 20.91 -3.74 -2.53
C GLU A 36 20.47 -4.82 -3.51
N ALA A 37 19.21 -4.80 -3.91
CA ALA A 37 18.68 -5.71 -4.91
C ALA A 37 19.27 -5.46 -6.30
N LYS A 38 19.77 -4.25 -6.62
CA LYS A 38 20.51 -3.89 -7.87
C LYS A 38 19.76 -4.32 -9.14
N GLY A 39 18.46 -4.09 -9.21
CA GLY A 39 17.62 -4.46 -10.36
C GLY A 39 17.07 -5.90 -10.32
N ASP A 40 17.50 -6.72 -9.37
CA ASP A 40 17.03 -8.09 -9.21
C ASP A 40 15.70 -8.12 -8.44
N THR A 41 14.59 -8.18 -9.17
CA THR A 41 13.23 -8.20 -8.59
C THR A 41 12.95 -9.43 -7.71
N ALA A 42 13.70 -10.53 -7.87
CA ALA A 42 13.56 -11.72 -7.04
C ALA A 42 13.99 -11.47 -5.58
N LYS A 43 14.80 -10.43 -5.35
CA LYS A 43 15.21 -10.01 -4.00
C LYS A 43 14.21 -9.07 -3.32
N ILE A 44 13.14 -8.67 -4.00
CA ILE A 44 12.09 -7.83 -3.45
C ILE A 44 10.90 -8.72 -3.05
N PRO A 45 10.64 -8.92 -1.74
CA PRO A 45 9.70 -9.94 -1.27
C PRO A 45 8.25 -9.77 -1.76
N TRP A 46 7.85 -8.55 -2.06
CA TRP A 46 6.50 -8.23 -2.51
C TRP A 46 6.38 -8.08 -4.04
N ALA A 47 7.49 -8.12 -4.79
CA ALA A 47 7.45 -8.00 -6.24
C ALA A 47 6.79 -9.24 -6.88
N LYS A 48 5.69 -9.03 -7.59
CA LYS A 48 4.98 -10.07 -8.34
C LYS A 48 5.01 -9.82 -9.84
N LEU A 49 5.44 -8.63 -10.26
CA LEU A 49 5.47 -8.17 -11.66
C LEU A 49 4.10 -8.32 -12.34
N ALA A 50 3.05 -8.17 -11.57
CA ALA A 50 1.67 -8.22 -11.99
C ALA A 50 0.80 -7.46 -10.97
N PRO A 51 -0.32 -6.85 -11.41
CA PRO A 51 -1.25 -6.19 -10.51
C PRO A 51 -1.84 -7.15 -9.49
N HIS A 52 -2.15 -6.62 -8.30
CA HIS A 52 -2.72 -7.43 -7.21
C HIS A 52 -4.07 -8.04 -7.62
N PRO A 53 -4.30 -9.35 -7.44
CA PRO A 53 -5.54 -10.01 -7.90
C PRO A 53 -6.82 -9.36 -7.36
N TYR A 54 -6.82 -8.89 -6.10
CA TYR A 54 -7.98 -8.24 -5.51
C TYR A 54 -8.24 -6.83 -6.05
N LEU A 55 -7.21 -6.14 -6.55
CA LEU A 55 -7.37 -4.91 -7.33
C LEU A 55 -7.99 -5.22 -8.69
N GLN A 56 -7.49 -6.25 -9.39
CA GLN A 56 -8.03 -6.65 -10.69
C GLN A 56 -9.50 -7.06 -10.61
N ASP A 57 -9.86 -7.84 -9.57
CA ASP A 57 -11.25 -8.21 -9.30
C ASP A 57 -12.11 -6.97 -9.05
N TRP A 58 -11.66 -6.04 -8.19
CA TRP A 58 -12.37 -4.80 -7.93
C TRP A 58 -12.55 -3.96 -9.20
N LEU A 59 -11.49 -3.77 -9.99
CA LEU A 59 -11.53 -3.05 -11.27
C LEU A 59 -12.48 -3.69 -12.29
N THR A 60 -12.69 -4.98 -12.23
CA THR A 60 -13.60 -5.71 -13.13
C THR A 60 -15.05 -5.52 -12.71
N ASN A 61 -15.33 -5.55 -11.41
CA ASN A 61 -16.69 -5.58 -10.88
C ASN A 61 -17.31 -4.17 -10.68
N HIS A 62 -16.51 -3.09 -10.71
CA HIS A 62 -16.97 -1.72 -10.44
C HIS A 62 -17.02 -0.83 -11.69
N GLN A 63 -17.06 -1.41 -12.89
CA GLN A 63 -17.17 -0.64 -14.13
C GLN A 63 -18.62 -0.20 -14.43
N PRO A 64 -18.82 0.88 -15.22
CA PRO A 64 -17.80 1.76 -15.79
C PRO A 64 -17.30 2.81 -14.79
N PHE A 65 -16.02 3.20 -14.92
CA PHE A 65 -15.48 4.35 -14.19
C PHE A 65 -15.73 5.64 -14.95
N ALA A 66 -15.95 6.75 -14.23
CA ALA A 66 -15.99 8.08 -14.85
C ALA A 66 -14.61 8.42 -15.43
N SER A 67 -14.57 9.03 -16.60
CA SER A 67 -13.31 9.44 -17.22
C SER A 67 -12.56 10.47 -16.37
N ARG A 68 -11.23 10.36 -16.34
CA ARG A 68 -10.33 11.30 -15.66
C ARG A 68 -10.50 11.41 -14.14
N GLN A 69 -11.01 10.39 -13.48
CA GLN A 69 -10.93 10.33 -12.03
C GLN A 69 -9.45 10.24 -11.61
N LYS A 70 -9.09 11.05 -10.60
CA LYS A 70 -7.73 11.05 -10.04
C LYS A 70 -7.56 9.87 -9.11
N ALA A 71 -6.52 9.08 -9.33
CA ALA A 71 -6.17 7.97 -8.46
C ALA A 71 -4.79 8.18 -7.83
N LEU A 72 -4.65 7.81 -6.56
CA LEU A 72 -3.37 7.74 -5.85
C LEU A 72 -3.05 6.29 -5.50
N VAL A 73 -1.84 5.85 -5.83
CA VAL A 73 -1.30 4.56 -5.37
C VAL A 73 -0.23 4.83 -4.32
N ILE A 74 -0.48 4.34 -3.11
CA ILE A 74 0.40 4.52 -1.95
C ILE A 74 1.42 3.38 -1.91
N GLY A 75 2.73 3.71 -1.82
CA GLY A 75 3.80 2.72 -1.78
C GLY A 75 3.75 1.81 -3.01
N CYS A 76 3.88 2.40 -4.18
CA CYS A 76 3.60 1.73 -5.46
C CYS A 76 4.58 0.60 -5.81
N GLY A 77 5.70 0.48 -5.09
CA GLY A 77 6.71 -0.54 -5.33
C GLY A 77 7.23 -0.50 -6.76
N LEU A 78 6.94 -1.54 -7.53
CA LEU A 78 7.39 -1.65 -8.94
C LEU A 78 6.34 -1.20 -9.97
N GLY A 79 5.24 -0.57 -9.55
CA GLY A 79 4.30 0.15 -10.41
C GLY A 79 3.16 -0.67 -11.02
N ASP A 80 3.13 -1.99 -10.85
CA ASP A 80 2.16 -2.85 -11.55
C ASP A 80 0.69 -2.49 -11.25
N ASP A 81 0.35 -2.14 -9.99
CA ASP A 81 -0.99 -1.72 -9.60
C ASP A 81 -1.35 -0.33 -10.18
N ALA A 82 -0.37 0.57 -10.24
CA ALA A 82 -0.55 1.91 -10.81
C ALA A 82 -0.85 1.84 -12.31
N GLU A 83 -0.12 1.00 -13.03
CA GLU A 83 -0.36 0.76 -14.46
C GLU A 83 -1.74 0.13 -14.72
N ALA A 84 -2.19 -0.78 -13.84
CA ALA A 84 -3.52 -1.36 -13.95
C ALA A 84 -4.63 -0.31 -13.81
N LEU A 85 -4.47 0.66 -12.90
CA LEU A 85 -5.41 1.79 -12.76
C LEU A 85 -5.34 2.72 -13.98
N ALA A 86 -4.13 3.07 -14.46
CA ALA A 86 -3.96 3.90 -15.65
C ALA A 86 -4.59 3.26 -16.90
N TYR A 87 -4.44 1.95 -17.07
CA TYR A 87 -5.08 1.19 -18.16
C TYR A 87 -6.62 1.28 -18.11
N ARG A 88 -7.20 1.50 -16.93
CA ARG A 88 -8.65 1.71 -16.75
C ARG A 88 -9.10 3.16 -16.95
N GLY A 89 -8.20 4.06 -17.32
CA GLY A 89 -8.50 5.47 -17.65
C GLY A 89 -8.45 6.43 -16.48
N PHE A 90 -7.89 6.03 -15.34
CA PHE A 90 -7.60 6.93 -14.23
C PHE A 90 -6.41 7.85 -14.54
N GLU A 91 -6.44 9.07 -14.04
CA GLU A 91 -5.28 9.96 -13.95
C GLU A 91 -4.50 9.58 -12.68
N VAL A 92 -3.43 8.79 -12.84
CA VAL A 92 -2.75 8.13 -11.71
C VAL A 92 -1.53 8.91 -11.27
N THR A 93 -1.47 9.22 -9.98
CA THR A 93 -0.23 9.52 -9.25
C THR A 93 0.13 8.29 -8.42
N ALA A 94 1.38 7.86 -8.49
CA ALA A 94 1.89 6.74 -7.72
C ALA A 94 3.18 7.14 -7.01
N PHE A 95 3.27 6.87 -5.71
CA PHE A 95 4.47 7.24 -4.96
C PHE A 95 5.03 6.07 -4.16
N ASP A 96 6.32 6.14 -3.94
CA ASP A 96 7.05 5.30 -3.00
C ASP A 96 8.04 6.15 -2.22
N ILE A 97 8.42 5.69 -1.03
CA ILE A 97 9.47 6.34 -0.23
C ILE A 97 10.85 6.11 -0.84
N SER A 98 11.00 5.02 -1.61
CA SER A 98 12.26 4.61 -2.23
C SER A 98 12.46 5.30 -3.58
N PRO A 99 13.47 6.19 -3.73
CA PRO A 99 13.87 6.72 -5.03
C PRO A 99 14.24 5.62 -6.03
N THR A 100 14.86 4.53 -5.55
CA THR A 100 15.24 3.39 -6.39
C THR A 100 14.01 2.67 -6.94
N ALA A 101 12.96 2.45 -6.13
CA ALA A 101 11.71 1.87 -6.61
C ALA A 101 11.06 2.73 -7.71
N ILE A 102 11.03 4.05 -7.52
CA ILE A 102 10.49 4.98 -8.52
C ILE A 102 11.31 4.95 -9.81
N ALA A 103 12.65 4.93 -9.73
CA ALA A 103 13.49 4.79 -10.91
C ALA A 103 13.18 3.49 -11.69
N TRP A 104 13.00 2.38 -10.98
CA TRP A 104 12.63 1.11 -11.62
C TRP A 104 11.24 1.16 -12.27
N CYS A 105 10.26 1.85 -11.68
CA CYS A 105 8.96 2.06 -12.34
C CYS A 105 9.14 2.78 -13.68
N GLN A 106 9.91 3.87 -13.70
CA GLN A 106 10.16 4.66 -14.91
C GLN A 106 10.93 3.87 -15.99
N GLU A 107 11.88 3.02 -15.58
CA GLU A 107 12.60 2.13 -16.50
C GLU A 107 11.70 1.01 -17.05
N ARG A 108 10.82 0.45 -16.22
CA ARG A 108 9.89 -0.63 -16.64
C ARG A 108 8.77 -0.13 -17.54
N PHE A 109 8.34 1.11 -17.33
CA PHE A 109 7.18 1.69 -18.03
C PHE A 109 7.52 3.05 -18.65
N PRO A 110 8.44 3.09 -19.63
CA PRO A 110 8.96 4.36 -20.18
C PRO A 110 7.89 5.20 -20.89
N ASP A 111 6.83 4.59 -21.38
CA ASP A 111 5.74 5.25 -22.08
C ASP A 111 4.48 5.43 -21.19
N SER A 112 4.62 5.23 -19.88
CA SER A 112 3.50 5.31 -18.94
C SER A 112 2.96 6.73 -18.80
N THR A 113 1.64 6.83 -18.60
CA THR A 113 0.96 8.08 -18.23
C THR A 113 0.90 8.29 -16.72
N VAL A 114 1.40 7.35 -15.92
CA VAL A 114 1.45 7.43 -14.46
C VAL A 114 2.49 8.45 -14.01
N SER A 115 2.09 9.35 -13.10
CA SER A 115 3.00 10.26 -12.44
C SER A 115 3.69 9.56 -11.26
N TYR A 116 4.90 9.03 -11.48
CA TYR A 116 5.72 8.40 -10.44
C TYR A 116 6.50 9.43 -9.63
N VAL A 117 6.33 9.45 -8.30
CA VAL A 117 6.85 10.48 -7.40
C VAL A 117 7.51 9.83 -6.18
N VAL A 118 8.67 10.35 -5.75
CA VAL A 118 9.23 10.00 -4.44
C VAL A 118 8.53 10.84 -3.38
N ALA A 119 7.88 10.19 -2.41
CA ALA A 119 7.21 10.89 -1.32
C ALA A 119 7.14 10.02 -0.05
N ASP A 120 7.01 10.69 1.11
CA ASP A 120 6.82 10.05 2.40
C ASP A 120 5.34 10.10 2.80
N LEU A 121 4.75 8.95 3.11
CA LEU A 121 3.37 8.86 3.60
C LEU A 121 3.15 9.61 4.91
N LEU A 122 4.19 9.76 5.74
CA LEU A 122 4.13 10.51 6.99
C LEU A 122 4.33 12.02 6.80
N ALA A 123 4.70 12.46 5.60
CA ALA A 123 4.92 13.86 5.21
C ALA A 123 4.33 14.17 3.83
N ILE A 124 3.05 13.82 3.63
CA ILE A 124 2.36 13.98 2.35
C ILE A 124 2.31 15.45 1.92
N PRO A 125 2.48 15.75 0.62
CA PRO A 125 2.35 17.09 0.09
C PRO A 125 0.96 17.69 0.37
N SER A 126 0.90 18.94 0.81
CA SER A 126 -0.36 19.60 1.18
C SER A 126 -1.39 19.64 0.05
N GLN A 127 -0.94 19.73 -1.21
CA GLN A 127 -1.81 19.71 -2.40
C GLN A 127 -2.48 18.34 -2.65
N TRP A 128 -2.06 17.27 -1.94
CA TRP A 128 -2.69 15.95 -2.03
C TRP A 128 -3.84 15.79 -1.04
N HIS A 129 -4.02 16.69 -0.09
CA HIS A 129 -5.11 16.62 0.87
C HIS A 129 -6.47 16.69 0.14
N GLN A 130 -7.28 15.64 0.33
CA GLN A 130 -8.60 15.50 -0.26
C GLN A 130 -8.62 15.69 -1.80
N ALA A 131 -7.57 15.24 -2.48
CA ALA A 131 -7.36 15.49 -3.90
C ALA A 131 -7.67 14.30 -4.82
N PHE A 132 -7.86 13.10 -4.28
CA PHE A 132 -7.98 11.88 -5.07
C PHE A 132 -9.33 11.22 -4.92
N ASP A 133 -9.98 10.94 -6.07
CA ASP A 133 -11.28 10.24 -6.15
C ASP A 133 -11.14 8.77 -5.77
N LYS A 134 -9.98 8.16 -6.09
CA LYS A 134 -9.64 6.79 -5.73
C LYS A 134 -8.26 6.76 -5.09
N VAL A 135 -8.16 6.10 -3.95
CA VAL A 135 -6.89 5.85 -3.26
C VAL A 135 -6.72 4.36 -3.11
N PHE A 136 -5.60 3.85 -3.56
CA PHE A 136 -5.25 2.44 -3.44
C PHE A 136 -4.09 2.28 -2.45
N GLU A 137 -4.33 1.53 -1.41
CA GLU A 137 -3.36 1.12 -0.40
C GLU A 137 -3.30 -0.41 -0.35
N CYS A 138 -2.12 -0.97 -0.61
CA CYS A 138 -1.92 -2.40 -0.60
C CYS A 138 -0.71 -2.78 0.25
N ARG A 139 -0.97 -3.21 1.49
CA ARG A 139 0.03 -3.80 2.39
C ARG A 139 1.14 -2.86 2.89
N ASN A 140 1.07 -1.55 2.65
CA ASN A 140 2.06 -0.61 3.18
C ASN A 140 1.87 -0.34 4.67
N ILE A 141 0.62 -0.17 5.12
CA ILE A 141 0.32 0.08 6.54
C ILE A 141 0.87 -1.07 7.41
N GLN A 142 0.68 -2.32 6.98
CA GLN A 142 1.19 -3.49 7.72
C GLN A 142 2.71 -3.65 7.66
N ALA A 143 3.40 -2.91 6.81
CA ALA A 143 4.86 -2.91 6.72
C ALA A 143 5.52 -1.86 7.61
N LEU A 144 4.71 -1.07 8.32
CA LEU A 144 5.14 -0.05 9.28
C LEU A 144 4.75 -0.44 10.72
N PRO A 145 5.57 -0.11 11.73
CA PRO A 145 5.34 -0.52 13.12
C PRO A 145 4.13 0.17 13.75
N LEU A 146 3.65 -0.39 14.87
CA LEU A 146 2.42 0.05 15.52
C LEU A 146 2.49 1.47 16.07
N ASN A 147 3.66 1.93 16.51
CA ASN A 147 3.85 3.27 17.06
C ASN A 147 3.57 4.43 16.09
N VAL A 148 3.62 4.17 14.76
CA VAL A 148 3.26 5.16 13.74
C VAL A 148 1.89 4.88 13.10
N ARG A 149 1.20 3.82 13.49
CA ARG A 149 -0.01 3.30 12.87
C ARG A 149 -1.11 4.36 12.71
N SER A 150 -1.46 5.05 13.80
CA SER A 150 -2.51 6.07 13.77
C SER A 150 -2.16 7.25 12.86
N SER A 151 -0.89 7.66 12.82
CA SER A 151 -0.43 8.71 11.90
C SER A 151 -0.52 8.26 10.45
N VAL A 152 -0.13 7.02 10.15
CA VAL A 152 -0.23 6.43 8.81
C VAL A 152 -1.69 6.34 8.34
N ILE A 153 -2.59 5.84 9.19
CA ILE A 153 -4.04 5.78 8.90
C ILE A 153 -4.59 7.18 8.61
N SER A 154 -4.22 8.17 9.43
CA SER A 154 -4.63 9.57 9.23
C SER A 154 -4.12 10.13 7.90
N SER A 155 -2.85 9.86 7.53
CA SER A 155 -2.27 10.28 6.25
C SER A 155 -2.97 9.64 5.05
N VAL A 156 -3.23 8.32 5.12
CA VAL A 156 -3.98 7.60 4.06
C VAL A 156 -5.38 8.19 3.90
N ALA A 157 -6.07 8.44 5.00
CA ALA A 157 -7.41 9.04 4.93
C ALA A 157 -7.36 10.47 4.39
N ALA A 158 -6.37 11.27 4.78
CA ALA A 158 -6.28 12.69 4.42
C ALA A 158 -6.24 12.96 2.91
N VAL A 159 -5.80 12.02 2.09
CA VAL A 159 -5.70 12.20 0.63
C VAL A 159 -6.99 11.87 -0.12
N VAL A 160 -7.95 11.19 0.52
CA VAL A 160 -9.23 10.80 -0.10
C VAL A 160 -10.13 12.03 -0.24
N ALA A 161 -10.58 12.35 -1.45
CA ALA A 161 -11.47 13.46 -1.73
C ALA A 161 -12.87 13.27 -1.11
N PRO A 162 -13.67 14.34 -0.88
CA PRO A 162 -15.09 14.20 -0.56
C PRO A 162 -15.80 13.34 -1.63
N GLY A 163 -16.58 12.34 -1.21
CA GLY A 163 -17.17 11.33 -2.08
C GLY A 163 -16.19 10.31 -2.68
N GLY A 164 -14.89 10.45 -2.40
CA GLY A 164 -13.84 9.55 -2.88
C GLY A 164 -13.80 8.22 -2.13
N THR A 165 -13.08 7.27 -2.71
CA THR A 165 -12.98 5.88 -2.23
C THR A 165 -11.54 5.55 -1.87
N LEU A 166 -11.32 4.91 -0.72
CA LEU A 166 -10.10 4.19 -0.38
C LEU A 166 -10.35 2.69 -0.57
N LEU A 167 -9.57 2.05 -1.43
CA LEU A 167 -9.46 0.61 -1.54
C LEU A 167 -8.24 0.14 -0.75
N LEU A 168 -8.49 -0.53 0.37
CA LEU A 168 -7.46 -1.04 1.28
C LEU A 168 -7.34 -2.56 1.14
N ILE A 169 -6.13 -3.06 0.89
CA ILE A 169 -5.81 -4.49 0.93
C ILE A 169 -4.74 -4.72 1.98
N THR A 170 -5.05 -5.49 3.01
CA THR A 170 -4.12 -5.73 4.12
C THR A 170 -4.34 -7.10 4.77
N ARG A 171 -3.36 -7.59 5.51
CA ARG A 171 -3.51 -8.71 6.43
C ARG A 171 -4.13 -8.22 7.73
N VAL A 172 -4.91 -9.10 8.35
CA VAL A 172 -5.54 -8.81 9.64
C VAL A 172 -5.20 -9.87 10.68
N ARG A 173 -5.27 -9.48 11.95
CA ARG A 173 -5.12 -10.34 13.11
C ARG A 173 -6.40 -10.32 13.96
N ASP A 174 -6.68 -11.42 14.62
CA ASP A 174 -7.88 -11.59 15.45
C ASP A 174 -7.69 -11.08 16.89
N THR A 175 -6.50 -10.63 17.25
CA THR A 175 -6.17 -10.18 18.60
C THR A 175 -5.60 -8.76 18.59
N GLU A 176 -5.68 -8.08 19.73
CA GLU A 176 -5.04 -6.76 19.92
C GLU A 176 -3.57 -6.88 20.33
N ALA A 177 -3.05 -8.09 20.55
CA ALA A 177 -1.65 -8.30 20.87
C ALA A 177 -0.74 -7.78 19.74
N GLU A 178 0.37 -7.17 20.11
CA GLU A 178 1.37 -6.70 19.15
C GLU A 178 1.99 -7.90 18.41
N PRO A 179 1.88 -7.95 17.07
CA PRO A 179 2.46 -9.02 16.30
C PRO A 179 3.98 -8.85 16.13
N ASP A 180 4.69 -9.96 16.02
CA ASP A 180 6.09 -9.96 15.61
C ASP A 180 6.18 -9.69 14.09
N GLY A 181 6.70 -8.52 13.73
CA GLY A 181 6.73 -8.07 12.32
C GLY A 181 8.09 -7.58 11.85
N PRO A 182 8.23 -7.11 10.60
CA PRO A 182 7.21 -7.06 9.55
C PRO A 182 6.83 -8.44 8.97
N PRO A 183 5.60 -8.59 8.46
CA PRO A 183 4.54 -7.61 8.52
C PRO A 183 3.90 -7.53 9.91
N TRP A 184 3.27 -6.37 10.22
CA TRP A 184 2.42 -6.15 11.38
C TRP A 184 0.94 -6.08 10.94
N PRO A 185 0.22 -7.22 10.87
CA PRO A 185 -1.19 -7.25 10.47
C PRO A 185 -2.05 -6.32 11.30
N LEU A 186 -3.10 -5.74 10.70
CA LEU A 186 -3.99 -4.82 11.39
C LEU A 186 -5.00 -5.57 12.27
N SER A 187 -5.30 -5.01 13.44
CA SER A 187 -6.41 -5.45 14.27
C SER A 187 -7.73 -4.80 13.82
N GLU A 188 -8.85 -5.29 14.34
CA GLU A 188 -10.15 -4.69 14.07
C GLU A 188 -10.25 -3.26 14.62
N SER A 189 -9.63 -2.99 15.78
CA SER A 189 -9.59 -1.64 16.37
C SER A 189 -8.78 -0.66 15.51
N GLU A 190 -7.71 -1.11 14.86
CA GLU A 190 -6.94 -0.30 13.94
C GLU A 190 -7.71 -0.01 12.64
N LEU A 191 -8.46 -0.99 12.11
CA LEU A 191 -9.33 -0.77 10.96
C LEU A 191 -10.44 0.26 11.25
N LYS A 192 -11.01 0.25 12.46
CA LYS A 192 -12.02 1.24 12.89
C LYS A 192 -11.47 2.66 12.98
N GLN A 193 -10.15 2.86 13.08
CA GLN A 193 -9.59 4.22 13.09
C GLN A 193 -9.87 4.98 11.78
N PHE A 194 -10.06 4.29 10.65
CA PHE A 194 -10.48 4.94 9.40
C PHE A 194 -11.83 5.65 9.54
N GLU A 195 -12.76 5.09 10.31
CA GLU A 195 -14.06 5.72 10.58
C GLU A 195 -13.89 6.99 11.44
N ASN A 196 -12.98 6.97 12.41
CA ASN A 196 -12.70 8.12 13.27
C ASN A 196 -12.08 9.31 12.51
N VAL A 197 -11.50 9.05 11.33
CA VAL A 197 -10.91 10.08 10.46
C VAL A 197 -11.76 10.40 9.23
N GLY A 198 -13.06 10.05 9.28
CA GLY A 198 -14.09 10.47 8.33
C GLY A 198 -14.25 9.59 7.09
N LEU A 199 -13.85 8.32 7.18
CA LEU A 199 -14.10 7.32 6.15
C LEU A 199 -15.12 6.31 6.67
N GLN A 200 -16.15 6.01 5.88
CA GLN A 200 -17.14 4.99 6.19
C GLN A 200 -16.81 3.69 5.45
N GLN A 201 -16.78 2.57 6.16
CA GLN A 201 -16.65 1.26 5.52
C GLN A 201 -17.93 0.92 4.75
N VAL A 202 -17.81 0.66 3.44
CA VAL A 202 -18.94 0.29 2.57
C VAL A 202 -18.90 -1.17 2.17
N GLU A 203 -17.72 -1.77 2.03
CA GLU A 203 -17.55 -3.19 1.75
C GLU A 203 -16.36 -3.75 2.51
N LYS A 204 -16.46 -5.00 2.97
CA LYS A 204 -15.32 -5.76 3.52
C LYS A 204 -15.42 -7.21 3.05
N LEU A 205 -14.44 -7.64 2.26
CA LEU A 205 -14.28 -9.02 1.84
C LEU A 205 -13.09 -9.65 2.56
N VAL A 206 -13.29 -10.87 3.06
CA VAL A 206 -12.26 -11.63 3.77
C VAL A 206 -11.78 -12.77 2.90
N PHE A 207 -10.48 -12.90 2.76
CA PHE A 207 -9.81 -13.94 2.00
C PHE A 207 -8.86 -14.72 2.92
N LEU A 208 -8.83 -16.04 2.76
CA LEU A 208 -7.86 -16.89 3.44
C LEU A 208 -6.74 -17.25 2.45
N GLU A 209 -5.50 -16.95 2.78
CA GLU A 209 -4.35 -17.53 2.08
C GLU A 209 -4.21 -18.97 2.55
N SER A 210 -4.65 -19.91 1.69
CA SER A 210 -4.89 -21.34 2.01
C SER A 210 -3.68 -22.13 2.53
N GLU A 211 -2.46 -21.64 2.34
CA GLU A 211 -1.25 -22.34 2.78
C GLU A 211 -0.75 -21.90 4.17
N LEU A 212 -1.25 -20.78 4.72
CA LEU A 212 -0.67 -20.12 5.89
C LEU A 212 -1.69 -19.73 6.96
N ASP A 213 -2.97 -20.03 6.74
CA ASP A 213 -4.10 -19.59 7.61
C ASP A 213 -4.11 -18.06 7.89
N VAL A 214 -3.52 -17.28 6.97
CA VAL A 214 -3.40 -15.84 7.10
C VAL A 214 -4.63 -15.17 6.51
N LYS A 215 -5.36 -14.45 7.33
CA LYS A 215 -6.51 -13.64 6.90
C LYS A 215 -6.04 -12.38 6.20
N GLN A 216 -6.57 -12.15 5.01
CA GLN A 216 -6.48 -10.89 4.30
C GLN A 216 -7.85 -10.29 4.10
N VAL A 217 -7.90 -8.97 4.04
CA VAL A 217 -9.13 -8.25 3.72
C VAL A 217 -8.89 -7.32 2.54
N ARG A 218 -9.93 -7.17 1.71
CA ARG A 218 -10.12 -6.01 0.84
C ARG A 218 -11.27 -5.22 1.43
N ILE A 219 -11.00 -3.97 1.77
CA ILE A 219 -12.01 -3.07 2.34
C ILE A 219 -12.14 -1.87 1.44
N GLU A 220 -13.37 -1.51 1.13
CA GLU A 220 -13.71 -0.25 0.51
C GLU A 220 -14.25 0.70 1.57
N TYR A 221 -13.57 1.85 1.70
CA TYR A 221 -14.04 2.96 2.50
C TYR A 221 -14.43 4.12 1.58
N GLN A 222 -15.43 4.90 1.97
CA GLN A 222 -15.86 6.09 1.28
C GLN A 222 -15.82 7.31 2.22
N ARG A 223 -15.30 8.44 1.72
CA ARG A 223 -15.43 9.72 2.43
C ARG A 223 -16.79 10.33 2.13
N HIS A 224 -17.47 10.81 3.16
CA HIS A 224 -18.70 11.58 2.96
C HIS A 224 -18.45 12.84 2.12
N THR A 225 -19.46 13.26 1.34
CA THR A 225 -19.45 14.50 0.55
C THR A 225 -19.54 15.73 1.45
#